data_8c381eabf2200284673cd6c055b3a2ab
#
_entry.id   8c381eabf2200284673cd6c055b3a2ab
#
_cell.length_a   1.000
_cell.length_b   1.000
_cell.length_c   1.000
_cell.angle_alpha   90.00
_cell.angle_beta   90.00
_cell.angle_gamma   90.00
#
_symmetry.space_group_name_H-M   'P 1'
#
loop_
_entity.id
_entity.type
_entity.pdbx_description
1 polymer ?
#
loop_
_entity_poly.entity_id
_entity_poly.type
_entity_poly.pdbx_seq_one_letter_code
_entity_poly.pdbx_strand_id
1 'polypeptide(L)'
;MKLSLVIMAAGLGSRYGGNKQVDGIGPHREILMEYSIYDAIRAGFGKVVFIIKPEMREMMESLCGYLTGKTALDGSPLEVEYVYQDFSSLPSFFAVPPDRTRPFGTVHALLCAEAVVDGPCCVINADAFYGLAAY
;
A
#
# COMPACT_ATOMS: atom_id res chain seq x y z
N MET A 1 -5.31 -3.64 -19.08
CA MET A 1 -4.16 -3.63 -18.16
C MET A 1 -4.00 -2.23 -17.61
N LYS A 2 -3.99 -2.07 -16.30
CA LYS A 2 -3.86 -0.77 -15.63
C LYS A 2 -2.48 -0.64 -14.99
N LEU A 3 -1.93 0.57 -14.99
CA LEU A 3 -0.75 0.87 -14.18
C LEU A 3 -1.13 0.77 -12.70
N SER A 4 -0.34 0.03 -11.94
CA SER A 4 -0.59 -0.21 -10.51
C SER A 4 0.40 0.54 -9.64
N LEU A 5 -0.11 1.27 -8.65
CA LEU A 5 0.68 1.80 -7.55
C LEU A 5 0.63 0.80 -6.40
N VAL A 6 1.78 0.21 -6.06
CA VAL A 6 1.91 -0.76 -4.97
C VAL A 6 2.53 -0.06 -3.77
N ILE A 7 1.82 -0.01 -2.66
CA ILE A 7 2.21 0.71 -1.46
C ILE A 7 2.56 -0.27 -0.35
N MET A 8 3.83 -0.29 0.04
CA MET A 8 4.29 -1.11 1.15
C MET A 8 3.97 -0.42 2.48
N ALA A 9 2.91 -0.86 3.14
CA ALA A 9 2.37 -0.24 4.34
C ALA A 9 2.36 -1.16 5.58
N ALA A 10 2.83 -2.40 5.47
CA ALA A 10 2.82 -3.35 6.58
C ALA A 10 3.73 -2.93 7.76
N GLY A 11 4.72 -2.07 7.50
CA GLY A 11 5.59 -1.50 8.52
C GLY A 11 5.06 -0.25 9.21
N LEU A 12 3.89 0.28 8.80
CA LEU A 12 3.31 1.45 9.42
C LEU A 12 3.03 1.21 10.91
N GLY A 13 3.46 2.15 11.76
CA GLY A 13 3.26 2.08 13.21
C GLY A 13 4.37 1.35 13.98
N SER A 14 5.21 0.55 13.35
CA SER A 14 6.22 -0.24 14.06
C SER A 14 7.40 0.59 14.61
N ARG A 15 7.70 1.74 13.98
CA ARG A 15 8.85 2.59 14.34
C ARG A 15 8.53 3.66 15.38
N TYR A 16 7.26 4.03 15.53
CA TYR A 16 6.84 5.19 16.33
C TYR A 16 5.91 4.84 17.49
N GLY A 17 5.77 3.56 17.84
CA GLY A 17 5.06 3.12 19.04
C GLY A 17 3.57 3.48 19.07
N GLY A 18 2.89 3.51 17.92
CA GLY A 18 1.46 3.80 17.86
C GLY A 18 0.99 4.48 16.58
N ASN A 19 -0.20 5.02 16.59
CA ASN A 19 -0.95 5.54 15.44
C ASN A 19 -0.41 6.84 14.80
N LYS A 20 0.80 7.29 15.14
CA LYS A 20 1.34 8.58 14.67
C LYS A 20 1.55 8.69 13.16
N GLN A 21 1.59 7.57 12.44
CA GLN A 21 1.80 7.56 10.99
C GLN A 21 0.51 7.74 10.19
N VAL A 22 -0.61 7.72 10.88
CA VAL A 22 -1.92 8.06 10.33
C VAL A 22 -2.36 9.46 10.76
N ASP A 23 -1.45 10.23 11.36
CA ASP A 23 -1.69 11.64 11.64
C ASP A 23 -1.72 12.41 10.33
N GLY A 24 -2.80 13.13 10.11
CA GLY A 24 -2.93 13.99 8.95
C GLY A 24 -1.93 15.13 9.01
N ILE A 25 -1.17 15.30 7.93
CA ILE A 25 -0.19 16.38 7.77
C ILE A 25 -0.71 17.51 6.89
N GLY A 26 -1.73 17.23 6.09
CA GLY A 26 -2.33 18.21 5.19
C GLY A 26 -3.42 19.06 5.86
N PRO A 27 -3.90 20.11 5.18
CA PRO A 27 -4.92 21.03 5.71
C PRO A 27 -6.27 20.34 5.99
N HIS A 28 -6.55 19.21 5.32
CA HIS A 28 -7.74 18.39 5.53
C HIS A 28 -7.42 17.06 6.20
N ARG A 29 -6.29 17.00 6.92
CA ARG A 29 -5.79 15.82 7.63
C ARG A 29 -5.39 14.66 6.71
N GLU A 30 -5.00 14.96 5.48
CA GLU A 30 -4.45 13.97 4.56
C GLU A 30 -3.17 13.37 5.13
N ILE A 31 -3.05 12.05 5.06
CA ILE A 31 -1.83 11.34 5.44
C ILE A 31 -0.82 11.36 4.29
N LEU A 32 0.45 11.11 4.59
CA LEU A 32 1.54 11.27 3.61
C LEU A 32 1.33 10.45 2.33
N MET A 33 0.89 9.19 2.45
CA MET A 33 0.69 8.33 1.27
C MET A 33 -0.44 8.81 0.35
N GLU A 34 -1.39 9.60 0.84
CA GLU A 34 -2.47 10.13 0.01
C GLU A 34 -1.95 11.11 -1.04
N TYR A 35 -0.89 11.86 -0.74
CA TYR A 35 -0.22 12.71 -1.73
C TYR A 35 0.41 11.89 -2.85
N SER A 36 1.05 10.77 -2.52
CA SER A 36 1.60 9.85 -3.50
C SER A 36 0.52 9.21 -4.37
N ILE A 37 -0.60 8.81 -3.77
CA ILE A 37 -1.75 8.26 -4.50
C ILE A 37 -2.34 9.31 -5.46
N TYR A 38 -2.52 10.53 -4.98
CA TYR A 38 -3.03 11.64 -5.79
C TYR A 38 -2.13 11.90 -7.01
N ASP A 39 -0.82 11.99 -6.80
CA ASP A 39 0.14 12.21 -7.86
C ASP A 39 0.16 11.06 -8.88
N ALA A 40 0.11 9.82 -8.41
CA ALA A 40 0.06 8.64 -9.27
C ALA A 40 -1.21 8.60 -10.13
N ILE A 41 -2.38 8.92 -9.56
CA ILE A 41 -3.64 9.00 -10.34
C ILE A 41 -3.50 10.06 -11.44
N ARG A 42 -2.92 11.21 -11.16
CA ARG A 42 -2.66 12.26 -12.17
C ARG A 42 -1.65 11.84 -13.22
N ALA A 43 -0.76 10.93 -12.90
CA ALA A 43 0.17 10.35 -13.86
C ALA A 43 -0.42 9.20 -14.69
N GLY A 44 -1.67 8.82 -14.47
CA GLY A 44 -2.38 7.82 -15.26
C GLY A 44 -2.49 6.45 -14.59
N PHE A 45 -2.12 6.30 -13.32
CA PHE A 45 -2.32 5.06 -12.58
C PHE A 45 -3.80 4.81 -12.36
N GLY A 46 -4.25 3.57 -12.56
CA GLY A 46 -5.65 3.19 -12.45
C GLY A 46 -5.93 2.17 -11.35
N LYS A 47 -4.89 1.72 -10.66
CA LYS A 47 -5.01 0.73 -9.59
C LYS A 47 -4.07 1.07 -8.43
N VAL A 48 -4.57 0.91 -7.20
CA VAL A 48 -3.79 1.07 -5.97
C VAL A 48 -3.85 -0.24 -5.19
N VAL A 49 -2.70 -0.76 -4.83
CA VAL A 49 -2.55 -1.99 -4.05
C VAL A 49 -1.87 -1.65 -2.74
N PHE A 50 -2.54 -1.89 -1.63
CA PHE A 50 -1.98 -1.72 -0.30
C PHE A 50 -1.48 -3.06 0.24
N ILE A 51 -0.20 -3.15 0.56
CA ILE A 51 0.39 -4.29 1.26
C ILE A 51 0.40 -3.95 2.75
N ILE A 52 -0.43 -4.64 3.53
CA ILE A 52 -0.67 -4.36 4.93
C ILE A 52 -0.57 -5.63 5.78
N LYS A 53 -0.58 -5.49 7.10
CA LYS A 53 -0.86 -6.60 8.01
C LYS A 53 -2.37 -6.82 8.11
N PRO A 54 -2.84 -8.05 8.35
CA PRO A 54 -4.28 -8.33 8.48
C PRO A 54 -5.00 -7.44 9.49
N GLU A 55 -4.37 -7.17 10.64
CA GLU A 55 -4.94 -6.31 11.70
C GLU A 55 -5.07 -4.84 11.31
N MET A 56 -4.43 -4.41 10.22
CA MET A 56 -4.51 -3.03 9.73
C MET A 56 -5.68 -2.79 8.77
N ARG A 57 -6.41 -3.83 8.38
CA ARG A 57 -7.44 -3.75 7.34
C ARG A 57 -8.50 -2.70 7.64
N GLU A 58 -9.09 -2.77 8.81
CA GLU A 58 -10.15 -1.85 9.23
C GLU A 58 -9.68 -0.39 9.26
N MET A 59 -8.49 -0.16 9.81
CA MET A 59 -7.88 1.17 9.82
C MET A 59 -7.64 1.70 8.41
N MET A 60 -7.09 0.88 7.52
CA MET A 60 -6.81 1.28 6.14
C MET A 60 -8.09 1.56 5.35
N GLU A 61 -9.13 0.77 5.54
CA GLU A 61 -10.43 1.04 4.92
C GLU A 61 -11.05 2.34 5.43
N SER A 62 -10.87 2.65 6.72
CA SER A 62 -11.32 3.92 7.29
C SER A 62 -10.58 5.13 6.69
N LEU A 63 -9.28 5.00 6.45
CA LEU A 63 -8.45 6.10 5.92
C LEU A 63 -8.55 6.25 4.40
N CYS A 64 -8.57 5.16 3.67
CA CYS A 64 -8.42 5.14 2.22
C CYS A 64 -9.60 4.51 1.48
N GLY A 65 -10.64 4.07 2.17
CA GLY A 65 -11.81 3.43 1.56
C GLY A 65 -12.56 4.32 0.57
N TYR A 66 -12.49 5.63 0.72
CA TYR A 66 -13.08 6.60 -0.21
C TYR A 66 -12.49 6.49 -1.63
N LEU A 67 -11.30 5.92 -1.79
CA LEU A 67 -10.66 5.75 -3.09
C LEU A 67 -11.48 4.86 -4.03
N THR A 68 -12.23 3.92 -3.51
CA THR A 68 -13.10 3.04 -4.33
C THR A 68 -14.19 3.81 -5.06
N GLY A 69 -14.54 5.00 -4.62
CA GLY A 69 -15.49 5.88 -5.28
C GLY A 69 -14.86 6.87 -6.27
N LYS A 70 -13.54 6.81 -6.46
CA LYS A 70 -12.82 7.70 -7.38
C LYS A 70 -12.67 7.07 -8.76
N THR A 71 -12.34 7.90 -9.72
CA THR A 71 -12.05 7.48 -11.09
C THR A 71 -10.58 7.73 -11.42
N ALA A 72 -10.04 6.86 -12.28
CA ALA A 72 -8.74 7.07 -12.88
C ALA A 72 -8.80 8.21 -13.91
N LEU A 73 -7.64 8.61 -14.43
CA LEU A 73 -7.55 9.73 -15.39
C LEU A 73 -8.33 9.44 -16.69
N ASP A 74 -8.45 8.17 -17.09
CA ASP A 74 -9.21 7.74 -18.27
C ASP A 74 -10.72 7.67 -18.05
N GLY A 75 -11.22 8.02 -16.86
CA GLY A 75 -12.62 7.96 -16.47
C GLY A 75 -13.10 6.59 -15.98
N SER A 76 -12.28 5.56 -16.03
CA SER A 76 -12.61 4.25 -15.44
C SER A 76 -12.59 4.29 -13.92
N PRO A 77 -13.34 3.39 -13.23
CA PRO A 77 -13.26 3.31 -11.78
C PRO A 77 -11.83 2.98 -11.31
N LEU A 78 -11.38 3.68 -10.27
CA LEU A 78 -10.12 3.37 -9.62
C LEU A 78 -10.24 2.02 -8.91
N GLU A 79 -9.34 1.09 -9.22
CA GLU A 79 -9.27 -0.19 -8.53
C GLU A 79 -8.45 -0.06 -7.24
N VAL A 80 -8.96 -0.63 -6.15
CA VAL A 80 -8.27 -0.63 -4.85
C VAL A 80 -8.25 -2.04 -4.30
N GLU A 81 -7.05 -2.53 -4.01
CA GLU A 81 -6.83 -3.87 -3.47
C GLU A 81 -6.04 -3.79 -2.16
N TYR A 82 -6.36 -4.69 -1.24
CA TYR A 82 -5.60 -4.88 -0.01
C TYR A 82 -5.06 -6.31 0.00
N VAL A 83 -3.74 -6.43 0.14
CA VAL A 83 -3.07 -7.73 0.29
C VAL A 83 -2.33 -7.79 1.62
N TYR A 84 -2.21 -8.98 2.16
CA TYR A 84 -1.62 -9.17 3.48
C TYR A 84 -0.20 -9.69 3.38
N GLN A 85 0.72 -8.99 4.04
CA GLN A 85 2.06 -9.50 4.28
C GLN A 85 2.05 -10.26 5.61
N ASP A 86 1.88 -11.55 5.53
CA ASP A 86 1.91 -12.48 6.66
C ASP A 86 2.83 -13.68 6.35
N PHE A 87 2.86 -14.67 7.21
CA PHE A 87 3.72 -15.82 7.03
C PHE A 87 3.11 -16.92 6.14
N SER A 88 1.87 -16.76 5.67
CA SER A 88 1.19 -17.77 4.86
C SER A 88 1.71 -17.84 3.43
N SER A 89 2.29 -16.77 2.91
CA SER A 89 2.82 -16.66 1.54
C SER A 89 4.30 -17.05 1.41
N LEU A 90 4.88 -17.63 2.44
CA LEU A 90 6.27 -18.11 2.41
C LEU A 90 6.37 -19.46 1.70
N PRO A 91 7.54 -19.76 1.07
CA PRO A 91 7.77 -21.08 0.48
C PRO A 91 7.61 -22.21 1.52
N SER A 92 7.04 -23.34 1.11
CA SER A 92 6.74 -24.47 2.00
C SER A 92 7.97 -25.09 2.67
N PHE A 93 9.14 -24.92 2.06
CA PHE A 93 10.41 -25.41 2.62
C PHE A 93 11.00 -24.49 3.69
N PHE A 94 10.46 -23.28 3.86
CA PHE A 94 10.99 -22.30 4.81
C PHE A 94 10.23 -22.39 6.13
N ALA A 95 10.99 -22.58 7.22
CA ALA A 95 10.43 -22.56 8.58
C ALA A 95 10.61 -21.16 9.20
N VAL A 96 9.49 -20.56 9.62
CA VAL A 96 9.54 -19.28 10.32
C VAL A 96 10.15 -19.48 11.70
N PRO A 97 11.18 -18.70 12.09
CA PRO A 97 11.70 -18.74 13.46
C PRO A 97 10.59 -18.50 14.48
N PRO A 98 10.53 -19.27 15.57
CA PRO A 98 9.38 -19.21 16.52
C PRO A 98 9.24 -17.86 17.23
N ASP A 99 10.30 -17.07 17.32
CA ASP A 99 10.34 -15.74 17.92
C ASP A 99 10.10 -14.60 16.90
N ARG A 100 9.90 -14.95 15.62
CA ARG A 100 9.70 -13.94 14.56
C ARG A 100 8.31 -13.37 14.62
N THR A 101 8.20 -12.08 14.93
CA THR A 101 6.93 -11.33 14.95
C THR A 101 6.85 -10.27 13.85
N ARG A 102 7.99 -9.79 13.35
CA ARG A 102 8.05 -8.77 12.32
C ARG A 102 7.86 -9.38 10.93
N PRO A 103 7.19 -8.65 10.00
CA PRO A 103 7.16 -9.07 8.60
C PRO A 103 8.55 -9.24 8.02
N PHE A 104 8.67 -10.07 6.99
CA PHE A 104 9.88 -10.14 6.18
C PHE A 104 10.03 -8.87 5.32
N GLY A 105 11.13 -8.77 4.56
CA GLY A 105 11.50 -7.56 3.85
C GLY A 105 10.65 -7.25 2.62
N THR A 106 11.15 -6.33 1.80
CA THR A 106 10.43 -5.76 0.65
C THR A 106 10.15 -6.77 -0.45
N VAL A 107 11.04 -7.73 -0.69
CA VAL A 107 10.80 -8.79 -1.68
C VAL A 107 9.61 -9.65 -1.29
N HIS A 108 9.51 -10.04 -0.03
CA HIS A 108 8.35 -10.79 0.47
C HIS A 108 7.06 -9.97 0.35
N ALA A 109 7.11 -8.67 0.67
CA ALA A 109 5.97 -7.79 0.49
C ALA A 109 5.47 -7.80 -0.96
N LEU A 110 6.36 -7.67 -1.93
CA LEU A 110 6.00 -7.70 -3.35
C LEU A 110 5.42 -9.04 -3.78
N LEU A 111 5.96 -10.15 -3.30
CA LEU A 111 5.41 -11.48 -3.58
C LEU A 111 3.98 -11.61 -3.08
N CYS A 112 3.62 -10.98 -1.97
CA CYS A 112 2.24 -10.99 -1.47
C CYS A 112 1.27 -10.28 -2.43
N ALA A 113 1.75 -9.37 -3.27
CA ALA A 113 0.93 -8.64 -4.24
C ALA A 113 0.88 -9.29 -5.63
N GLU A 114 1.62 -10.38 -5.87
CA GLU A 114 1.76 -11.01 -7.18
C GLU A 114 0.41 -11.34 -7.82
N ALA A 115 -0.53 -11.88 -7.04
CA ALA A 115 -1.83 -12.32 -7.56
C ALA A 115 -2.74 -11.17 -8.02
N VAL A 116 -2.48 -9.94 -7.60
CA VAL A 116 -3.34 -8.77 -7.89
C VAL A 116 -2.68 -7.74 -8.80
N VAL A 117 -1.41 -7.90 -9.11
CA VAL A 117 -0.67 -7.02 -10.04
C VAL A 117 -0.48 -7.75 -11.37
N ASP A 118 -1.18 -7.30 -12.40
CA ASP A 118 -1.24 -7.94 -13.71
C ASP A 118 -0.54 -7.16 -14.83
N GLY A 119 0.21 -6.12 -14.48
CA GLY A 119 0.89 -5.27 -15.45
C GLY A 119 2.01 -4.44 -14.83
N PRO A 120 2.45 -3.38 -15.52
CA PRO A 120 3.47 -2.49 -14.98
C PRO A 120 3.05 -1.89 -13.65
N CYS A 121 3.98 -1.80 -12.71
CA CYS A 121 3.72 -1.24 -11.41
C CYS A 121 4.86 -0.35 -10.92
N CYS A 122 4.49 0.63 -10.11
CA CYS A 122 5.42 1.42 -9.32
C CYS A 122 5.27 1.01 -7.86
N VAL A 123 6.38 0.76 -7.18
CA VAL A 123 6.40 0.35 -5.77
C VAL A 123 6.91 1.50 -4.93
N ILE A 124 6.15 1.85 -3.90
CA ILE A 124 6.52 2.94 -2.98
C ILE A 124 6.39 2.50 -1.52
N ASN A 125 7.08 3.23 -0.65
CA ASN A 125 6.89 3.14 0.78
C ASN A 125 5.74 4.08 1.20
N ALA A 126 4.92 3.64 2.14
CA ALA A 126 3.80 4.43 2.65
C ALA A 126 4.24 5.67 3.45
N ASP A 127 5.46 5.66 3.97
CA ASP A 127 6.03 6.70 4.83
C ASP A 127 7.04 7.61 4.12
N ALA A 128 7.05 7.61 2.78
CA ALA A 128 7.93 8.46 1.98
C ALA A 128 7.14 9.30 0.98
N PHE A 129 7.62 10.52 0.73
CA PHE A 129 7.09 11.41 -0.30
C PHE A 129 8.06 11.47 -1.47
N TYR A 130 7.55 11.29 -2.69
CA TYR A 130 8.36 11.19 -3.90
C TYR A 130 8.21 12.40 -4.83
N GLY A 131 7.08 13.07 -4.79
CA GLY A 131 6.73 14.18 -5.68
C GLY A 131 6.18 13.72 -7.03
N LEU A 132 5.45 14.63 -7.68
CA LEU A 132 4.74 14.33 -8.95
C LEU A 132 5.65 13.80 -10.05
N ALA A 133 6.88 14.31 -10.13
CA ALA A 133 7.81 13.93 -11.19
C ALA A 133 8.36 12.48 -11.06
N ALA A 134 8.06 11.80 -9.97
CA ALA A 134 8.47 10.40 -9.77
C ALA A 134 7.55 9.40 -10.51
N TYR A 135 6.35 9.82 -10.89
CA TYR A 135 5.32 9.01 -11.55
C TYR A 135 5.15 9.43 -13.01
#